data_10115ef3cc5ce62c41420b0031efdea2
#
_entry.id   10115ef3cc5ce62c41420b0031efdea2
#
_cell.length_a   1.000
_cell.length_b   1.000
_cell.length_c   1.000
_cell.angle_alpha   90.00
_cell.angle_beta   90.00
_cell.angle_gamma   90.00
#
_symmetry.space_group_name_H-M   'P 1'
#
loop_
_entity.id
_entity.type
_entity.pdbx_description
1 polymer ?
#
loop_
_entity_poly.entity_id
_entity_poly.type
_entity_poly.pdbx_seq_one_letter_code
_entity_poly.pdbx_strand_id
1 'polypeptide(L)'
;MFNAVFSVTLAEGANAEQYVADAKAAAEAVSPVFLADMVLEPPMPGGNFFCEVGFADQAAYEEAKDGEAWSALMALMNDSASVANCEFIAFGEGALTLQEKEKSTCHRVLFFSIREGADPAMVEKMEAHMNDMCAHVPGLRNCKFAPVAESSGTDEWAYAYECDFDEPMTFLGKYMSTPFHFLYIDKFFEPACGEWVANPNLCTPYLAQEKPFLASFE
;
A
#
# COMPACT_ATOMS: atom_id res chain seq x y z
N MET A 1 -1.37 -4.02 14.62
CA MET A 1 -1.77 -4.22 13.21
C MET A 1 -0.55 -4.46 12.35
N PHE A 2 -0.52 -5.55 11.59
CA PHE A 2 0.51 -5.90 10.63
C PHE A 2 -0.15 -6.26 9.29
N ASN A 3 0.38 -5.79 8.17
CA ASN A 3 -0.26 -5.89 6.85
C ASN A 3 0.68 -6.58 5.86
N ALA A 4 0.11 -7.43 5.01
CA ALA A 4 0.77 -8.01 3.85
C ALA A 4 0.05 -7.54 2.58
N VAL A 5 0.78 -6.89 1.68
CA VAL A 5 0.25 -6.21 0.49
C VAL A 5 0.86 -6.78 -0.77
N PHE A 6 0.01 -7.05 -1.74
CA PHE A 6 0.37 -7.51 -3.07
C PHE A 6 -0.17 -6.52 -4.11
N SER A 7 0.70 -6.02 -4.96
CA SER A 7 0.34 -5.26 -6.17
C SER A 7 0.71 -6.10 -7.38
N VAL A 8 -0.30 -6.61 -8.06
CA VAL A 8 -0.17 -7.64 -9.10
C VAL A 8 -0.45 -7.03 -10.47
N THR A 9 0.41 -7.32 -11.43
CA THR A 9 0.12 -7.11 -12.84
C THR A 9 -0.34 -8.43 -13.44
N LEU A 10 -1.60 -8.51 -13.82
CA LEU A 10 -2.15 -9.70 -14.47
C LEU A 10 -1.54 -9.88 -15.87
N ALA A 11 -1.32 -11.13 -16.26
CA ALA A 11 -0.82 -11.48 -17.57
C ALA A 11 -1.85 -11.13 -18.66
N GLU A 12 -1.38 -10.85 -19.87
CA GLU A 12 -2.25 -10.60 -21.01
C GLU A 12 -3.14 -11.83 -21.30
N GLY A 13 -4.44 -11.61 -21.36
CA GLY A 13 -5.43 -12.66 -21.55
C GLY A 13 -5.83 -13.43 -20.29
N ALA A 14 -5.31 -13.09 -19.12
CA ALA A 14 -5.79 -13.65 -17.85
C ALA A 14 -7.27 -13.31 -17.64
N ASN A 15 -8.01 -14.26 -17.06
CA ASN A 15 -9.40 -14.02 -16.67
C ASN A 15 -9.44 -13.22 -15.35
N ALA A 16 -9.50 -11.89 -15.47
CA ALA A 16 -9.45 -11.00 -14.31
C ALA A 16 -10.62 -11.24 -13.33
N GLU A 17 -11.84 -11.51 -13.81
CA GLU A 17 -12.99 -11.77 -12.95
C GLU A 17 -12.78 -13.04 -12.09
N GLN A 18 -12.32 -14.12 -12.72
CA GLN A 18 -12.02 -15.36 -11.99
C GLN A 18 -10.85 -15.15 -11.02
N TYR A 19 -9.79 -14.46 -11.45
CA TYR A 19 -8.63 -14.18 -10.60
C TYR A 19 -9.02 -13.39 -9.34
N VAL A 20 -9.83 -12.34 -9.48
CA VAL A 20 -10.35 -11.56 -8.34
C VAL A 20 -11.16 -12.42 -7.38
N ALA A 21 -12.03 -13.31 -7.91
CA ALA A 21 -12.83 -14.20 -7.09
C ALA A 21 -11.96 -15.19 -6.29
N ASP A 22 -10.98 -15.80 -6.95
CA ASP A 22 -10.04 -16.74 -6.33
C ASP A 22 -9.15 -16.05 -5.28
N ALA A 23 -8.68 -14.84 -5.57
CA ALA A 23 -7.86 -14.04 -4.66
C ALA A 23 -8.64 -13.61 -3.41
N LYS A 24 -9.90 -13.18 -3.56
CA LYS A 24 -10.78 -12.88 -2.43
C LYS A 24 -10.96 -14.10 -1.53
N ALA A 25 -11.26 -15.26 -2.11
CA ALA A 25 -11.43 -16.50 -1.35
C ALA A 25 -10.13 -16.93 -0.63
N ALA A 26 -8.99 -16.81 -1.29
CA ALA A 26 -7.69 -17.12 -0.70
C ALA A 26 -7.31 -16.15 0.43
N ALA A 27 -7.53 -14.84 0.24
CA ALA A 27 -7.26 -13.83 1.26
C ALA A 27 -8.16 -14.01 2.49
N GLU A 28 -9.46 -14.25 2.29
CA GLU A 28 -10.42 -14.53 3.38
C GLU A 28 -10.04 -15.78 4.19
N ALA A 29 -9.49 -16.80 3.54
CA ALA A 29 -9.01 -18.00 4.23
C ALA A 29 -7.77 -17.73 5.11
N VAL A 30 -6.97 -16.70 4.79
CA VAL A 30 -5.81 -16.28 5.58
C VAL A 30 -6.25 -15.41 6.77
N SER A 31 -7.10 -14.42 6.53
CA SER A 31 -7.58 -13.47 7.55
C SER A 31 -8.96 -12.93 7.19
N PRO A 32 -9.85 -12.70 8.19
CA PRO A 32 -11.13 -12.04 7.96
C PRO A 32 -10.98 -10.54 7.62
N VAL A 33 -9.81 -9.96 7.85
CA VAL A 33 -9.50 -8.56 7.51
C VAL A 33 -8.67 -8.54 6.24
N PHE A 34 -9.32 -8.30 5.12
CA PHE A 34 -8.65 -8.24 3.82
C PHE A 34 -9.36 -7.26 2.87
N LEU A 35 -8.64 -6.86 1.85
CA LEU A 35 -9.13 -6.08 0.73
C LEU A 35 -8.48 -6.62 -0.55
N ALA A 36 -9.28 -7.00 -1.53
CA ALA A 36 -8.77 -7.54 -2.78
C ALA A 36 -9.70 -7.15 -3.93
N ASP A 37 -9.20 -6.40 -4.92
CA ASP A 37 -9.96 -6.01 -6.11
C ASP A 37 -9.05 -5.45 -7.21
N MET A 38 -9.65 -5.17 -8.36
CA MET A 38 -8.98 -4.44 -9.43
C MET A 38 -8.70 -3.00 -9.01
N VAL A 39 -7.54 -2.50 -9.40
CA VAL A 39 -7.13 -1.10 -9.20
C VAL A 39 -8.06 -0.17 -9.99
N LEU A 40 -8.38 0.99 -9.41
CA LEU A 40 -9.22 2.00 -10.06
C LEU A 40 -8.51 2.71 -11.23
N GLU A 41 -9.30 3.22 -12.14
CA GLU A 41 -8.85 4.08 -13.23
C GLU A 41 -8.92 5.59 -12.84
N PRO A 42 -7.97 6.44 -13.31
CA PRO A 42 -6.79 6.08 -14.09
C PRO A 42 -5.75 5.35 -13.23
N PRO A 43 -5.03 4.34 -13.79
CA PRO A 43 -4.06 3.58 -13.02
C PRO A 43 -2.88 4.48 -12.60
N MET A 44 -2.45 4.29 -11.37
CA MET A 44 -1.20 4.85 -10.85
C MET A 44 -0.07 3.80 -11.02
N PRO A 45 1.22 4.14 -10.85
CA PRO A 45 2.29 3.15 -10.86
C PRO A 45 2.01 1.97 -9.92
N GLY A 46 2.19 0.76 -10.42
CA GLY A 46 1.89 -0.51 -9.73
C GLY A 46 1.20 -1.49 -10.66
N GLY A 47 0.61 -2.53 -10.09
CA GLY A 47 -0.18 -3.52 -10.82
C GLY A 47 -1.59 -3.02 -11.17
N ASN A 48 -2.38 -3.90 -11.80
CA ASN A 48 -3.79 -3.66 -12.08
C ASN A 48 -4.74 -4.43 -11.14
N PHE A 49 -4.19 -5.28 -10.27
CA PHE A 49 -4.90 -5.94 -9.17
C PHE A 49 -4.16 -5.68 -7.84
N PHE A 50 -4.92 -5.53 -6.78
CA PHE A 50 -4.42 -5.29 -5.43
C PHE A 50 -5.01 -6.31 -4.46
N CYS A 51 -4.18 -6.82 -3.56
CA CYS A 51 -4.64 -7.61 -2.42
C CYS A 51 -3.89 -7.18 -1.16
N GLU A 52 -4.62 -6.98 -0.09
CA GLU A 52 -4.08 -6.71 1.23
C GLU A 52 -4.73 -7.62 2.26
N VAL A 53 -3.91 -8.18 3.15
CA VAL A 53 -4.33 -9.04 4.24
C VAL A 53 -3.81 -8.46 5.54
N GLY A 54 -4.71 -8.22 6.49
CA GLY A 54 -4.38 -7.63 7.77
C GLY A 54 -4.33 -8.66 8.91
N PHE A 55 -3.40 -8.44 9.84
CA PHE A 55 -3.16 -9.26 11.02
C PHE A 55 -3.15 -8.39 12.27
N ALA A 56 -3.48 -8.97 13.42
CA ALA A 56 -3.47 -8.25 14.69
C ALA A 56 -2.08 -7.67 15.01
N ASP A 57 -1.03 -8.44 14.76
CA ASP A 57 0.37 -8.10 14.98
C ASP A 57 1.30 -8.96 14.11
N GLN A 58 2.60 -8.73 14.23
CA GLN A 58 3.61 -9.48 13.49
C GLN A 58 3.62 -10.97 13.86
N ALA A 59 3.34 -11.32 15.10
CA ALA A 59 3.33 -12.74 15.51
C ALA A 59 2.21 -13.51 14.81
N ALA A 60 1.01 -12.90 14.68
CA ALA A 60 -0.11 -13.48 13.93
C ALA A 60 0.21 -13.62 12.44
N TYR A 61 0.96 -12.67 11.85
CA TYR A 61 1.44 -12.78 10.47
C TYR A 61 2.43 -13.93 10.31
N GLU A 62 3.43 -14.05 11.20
CA GLU A 62 4.42 -15.13 11.13
C GLU A 62 3.78 -16.53 11.33
N GLU A 63 2.79 -16.63 12.21
CA GLU A 63 2.02 -17.88 12.38
C GLU A 63 1.23 -18.23 11.11
N ALA A 64 0.59 -17.24 10.49
CA ALA A 64 -0.16 -17.44 9.25
C ALA A 64 0.71 -17.90 8.08
N LYS A 65 1.96 -17.45 7.99
CA LYS A 65 2.92 -17.83 6.93
C LYS A 65 3.20 -19.33 6.89
N ASP A 66 3.13 -20.02 8.02
CA ASP A 66 3.33 -21.47 8.10
C ASP A 66 2.09 -22.27 7.67
N GLY A 67 0.96 -21.60 7.40
CA GLY A 67 -0.33 -22.21 7.10
C GLY A 67 -0.54 -22.55 5.62
N GLU A 68 -1.44 -23.53 5.37
CA GLU A 68 -1.85 -23.92 4.01
C GLU A 68 -2.56 -22.78 3.29
N ALA A 69 -3.36 -21.97 4.01
CA ALA A 69 -4.08 -20.82 3.43
C ALA A 69 -3.12 -19.76 2.87
N TRP A 70 -2.06 -19.42 3.62
CA TRP A 70 -1.02 -18.51 3.14
C TRP A 70 -0.28 -19.09 1.93
N SER A 71 0.07 -20.38 1.97
CA SER A 71 0.74 -21.05 0.85
C SER A 71 -0.12 -21.02 -0.42
N ALA A 72 -1.44 -21.19 -0.30
CA ALA A 72 -2.37 -21.09 -1.42
C ALA A 72 -2.47 -19.66 -1.96
N LEU A 73 -2.55 -18.65 -1.09
CA LEU A 73 -2.53 -17.23 -1.50
C LEU A 73 -1.24 -16.91 -2.24
N MET A 74 -0.09 -17.27 -1.69
CA MET A 74 1.22 -17.04 -2.34
C MET A 74 1.35 -17.75 -3.69
N ALA A 75 0.80 -18.97 -3.81
CA ALA A 75 0.80 -19.70 -5.08
C ALA A 75 -0.03 -18.96 -6.15
N LEU A 76 -1.18 -18.40 -5.77
CA LEU A 76 -2.02 -17.60 -6.67
C LEU A 76 -1.32 -16.29 -7.08
N MET A 77 -0.71 -15.56 -6.13
CA MET A 77 -0.01 -14.30 -6.40
C MET A 77 1.24 -14.47 -7.28
N ASN A 78 1.76 -15.70 -7.39
CA ASN A 78 2.93 -16.05 -8.20
C ASN A 78 2.60 -17.01 -9.36
N ASP A 79 1.33 -17.23 -9.69
CA ASP A 79 0.93 -18.07 -10.80
C ASP A 79 1.30 -17.45 -12.15
N SER A 80 2.37 -17.91 -12.76
CA SER A 80 2.87 -17.38 -14.03
C SER A 80 1.90 -17.52 -15.24
N ALA A 81 0.83 -18.28 -15.11
CA ALA A 81 -0.23 -18.34 -16.13
C ALA A 81 -1.17 -17.13 -16.04
N SER A 82 -1.32 -16.55 -14.86
CA SER A 82 -2.25 -15.44 -14.59
C SER A 82 -1.55 -14.14 -14.20
N VAL A 83 -0.30 -14.19 -13.75
CA VAL A 83 0.47 -13.07 -13.17
C VAL A 83 1.72 -12.80 -14.00
N ALA A 84 1.85 -11.58 -14.52
CA ALA A 84 3.06 -11.11 -15.21
C ALA A 84 4.10 -10.55 -14.22
N ASN A 85 3.66 -9.89 -13.15
CA ASN A 85 4.50 -9.36 -12.09
C ASN A 85 3.72 -9.26 -10.77
N CYS A 86 4.42 -9.45 -9.65
CA CYS A 86 3.87 -9.25 -8.32
C CYS A 86 4.88 -8.50 -7.44
N GLU A 87 4.50 -7.32 -6.98
CA GLU A 87 5.21 -6.60 -5.93
C GLU A 87 4.58 -6.96 -4.59
N PHE A 88 5.41 -7.32 -3.62
CA PHE A 88 4.97 -7.71 -2.28
C PHE A 88 5.71 -6.92 -1.21
N ILE A 89 4.97 -6.49 -0.20
CA ILE A 89 5.51 -5.96 1.04
C ILE A 89 4.74 -6.49 2.25
N ALA A 90 5.44 -6.63 3.38
CA ALA A 90 4.82 -6.82 4.68
C ALA A 90 5.37 -5.78 5.66
N PHE A 91 4.48 -5.14 6.44
CA PHE A 91 4.85 -4.04 7.33
C PHE A 91 3.90 -3.96 8.52
N GLY A 92 4.37 -3.43 9.64
CA GLY A 92 3.57 -3.40 10.86
C GLY A 92 3.79 -2.19 11.74
N GLU A 93 4.90 -2.14 12.41
CA GLU A 93 5.20 -1.06 13.34
C GLU A 93 5.40 0.26 12.61
N GLY A 94 4.66 1.30 13.02
CA GLY A 94 4.72 2.62 12.42
C GLY A 94 3.68 3.56 13.00
N ALA A 95 3.72 4.82 12.56
CA ALA A 95 2.76 5.82 13.00
C ALA A 95 1.41 5.60 12.33
N LEU A 96 0.39 5.40 13.15
CA LEU A 96 -1.00 5.25 12.73
C LEU A 96 -1.82 6.45 13.19
N THR A 97 -2.56 7.07 12.28
CA THR A 97 -3.52 8.13 12.56
C THR A 97 -4.90 7.70 12.05
N LEU A 98 -5.89 7.65 12.92
CA LEU A 98 -7.28 7.35 12.61
C LEU A 98 -8.15 8.56 12.92
N GLN A 99 -8.74 9.19 11.89
CA GLN A 99 -9.65 10.32 12.00
C GLN A 99 -11.09 9.96 11.66
N GLU A 100 -11.29 8.89 10.90
CA GLU A 100 -12.61 8.43 10.44
C GLU A 100 -12.69 6.92 10.50
N LYS A 101 -13.74 6.40 11.14
CA LYS A 101 -13.94 4.96 11.35
C LYS A 101 -15.08 4.36 10.53
N GLU A 102 -15.92 5.19 9.93
CA GLU A 102 -17.15 4.72 9.30
C GLU A 102 -17.20 4.97 7.78
N LYS A 103 -16.55 6.04 7.30
CA LYS A 103 -16.74 6.51 5.93
C LYS A 103 -15.42 6.82 5.24
N SER A 104 -15.04 5.94 4.35
CA SER A 104 -13.97 6.15 3.38
C SER A 104 -14.23 5.21 2.20
N THR A 105 -14.14 5.73 0.99
CA THR A 105 -14.47 4.95 -0.21
C THR A 105 -13.28 4.70 -1.13
N CYS A 106 -12.10 5.13 -0.71
CA CYS A 106 -10.85 4.88 -1.44
C CYS A 106 -9.74 4.48 -0.47
N HIS A 107 -9.11 3.37 -0.75
CA HIS A 107 -7.91 2.88 -0.09
C HIS A 107 -6.72 2.94 -1.03
N ARG A 108 -5.55 3.28 -0.52
CA ARG A 108 -4.31 3.37 -1.30
C ARG A 108 -3.12 2.95 -0.45
N VAL A 109 -2.23 2.16 -1.02
CA VAL A 109 -0.90 1.91 -0.44
C VAL A 109 0.18 2.41 -1.39
N LEU A 110 1.05 3.27 -0.90
CA LEU A 110 2.31 3.63 -1.58
C LEU A 110 3.42 2.84 -0.92
N PHE A 111 4.24 2.16 -1.72
CA PHE A 111 5.53 1.67 -1.26
C PHE A 111 6.64 2.15 -2.19
N PHE A 112 7.78 2.43 -1.57
CA PHE A 112 8.93 3.02 -2.24
C PHE A 112 10.24 2.60 -1.56
N SER A 113 11.33 2.68 -2.31
CA SER A 113 12.69 2.43 -1.82
C SER A 113 13.46 3.73 -1.59
N ILE A 114 14.49 3.66 -0.78
CA ILE A 114 15.42 4.76 -0.54
C ILE A 114 16.60 4.63 -1.51
N ARG A 115 16.97 5.73 -2.15
CA ARG A 115 18.11 5.73 -3.06
C ARG A 115 19.43 5.46 -2.34
N GLU A 116 20.33 4.81 -3.01
CA GLU A 116 21.70 4.61 -2.50
C GLU A 116 22.37 5.96 -2.18
N GLY A 117 23.01 6.04 -1.01
CA GLY A 117 23.71 7.25 -0.56
C GLY A 117 22.79 8.41 -0.16
N ALA A 118 21.49 8.16 0.10
CA ALA A 118 20.62 9.18 0.68
C ALA A 118 21.17 9.65 2.04
N ASP A 119 21.05 10.96 2.30
CA ASP A 119 21.44 11.54 3.60
C ASP A 119 20.47 11.05 4.69
N PRO A 120 20.95 10.36 5.74
CA PRO A 120 20.09 9.87 6.82
C PRO A 120 19.25 10.98 7.48
N ALA A 121 19.79 12.20 7.61
CA ALA A 121 19.04 13.32 8.17
C ALA A 121 17.87 13.76 7.28
N MET A 122 18.00 13.58 5.97
CA MET A 122 16.91 13.86 5.02
C MET A 122 15.87 12.74 5.03
N VAL A 123 16.29 11.48 5.24
CA VAL A 123 15.36 10.36 5.43
C VAL A 123 14.53 10.58 6.70
N GLU A 124 15.14 10.91 7.83
CA GLU A 124 14.45 11.23 9.08
C GLU A 124 13.47 12.41 8.90
N LYS A 125 13.86 13.42 8.15
CA LYS A 125 12.99 14.56 7.83
C LYS A 125 11.80 14.14 6.97
N MET A 126 12.01 13.27 5.99
CA MET A 126 10.92 12.70 5.17
C MET A 126 9.94 11.92 6.06
N GLU A 127 10.43 11.05 6.94
CA GLU A 127 9.60 10.28 7.88
C GLU A 127 8.70 11.19 8.72
N ALA A 128 9.26 12.28 9.27
CA ALA A 128 8.50 13.25 10.04
C ALA A 128 7.37 13.89 9.21
N HIS A 129 7.65 14.30 7.96
CA HIS A 129 6.65 14.91 7.10
C HIS A 129 5.59 13.92 6.60
N MET A 130 5.98 12.65 6.33
CA MET A 130 5.03 11.59 5.97
C MET A 130 4.03 11.32 7.11
N ASN A 131 4.51 11.31 8.36
CA ASN A 131 3.68 11.14 9.54
C ASN A 131 2.68 12.30 9.76
N ASP A 132 3.06 13.52 9.37
CA ASP A 132 2.22 14.71 9.54
C ASP A 132 1.13 14.84 8.45
N MET A 133 1.21 14.10 7.35
CA MET A 133 0.33 14.29 6.19
C MET A 133 -1.16 14.23 6.52
N CYS A 134 -1.56 13.28 7.37
CA CYS A 134 -2.97 13.07 7.71
C CYS A 134 -3.61 14.32 8.37
N ALA A 135 -2.81 15.10 9.09
CA ALA A 135 -3.28 16.34 9.72
C ALA A 135 -3.43 17.52 8.74
N HIS A 136 -2.76 17.47 7.60
CA HIS A 136 -2.64 18.62 6.70
C HIS A 136 -3.32 18.44 5.33
N VAL A 137 -3.73 17.23 4.98
CA VAL A 137 -4.35 16.94 3.68
C VAL A 137 -5.87 16.74 3.83
N PRO A 138 -6.70 17.68 3.36
CA PRO A 138 -8.15 17.56 3.46
C PRO A 138 -8.67 16.32 2.71
N GLY A 139 -9.45 15.49 3.43
CA GLY A 139 -10.06 14.28 2.87
C GLY A 139 -9.17 13.04 2.91
N LEU A 140 -7.91 13.15 3.34
CA LEU A 140 -7.13 12.04 3.86
C LEU A 140 -7.62 11.77 5.29
N ARG A 141 -8.18 10.59 5.52
CA ARG A 141 -8.92 10.27 6.76
C ARG A 141 -8.12 9.47 7.75
N ASN A 142 -7.48 8.45 7.24
CA ASN A 142 -6.62 7.59 8.04
C ASN A 142 -5.32 7.39 7.30
N CYS A 143 -4.23 7.24 8.02
CA CYS A 143 -2.97 6.86 7.42
C CYS A 143 -2.07 6.10 8.38
N LYS A 144 -1.26 5.25 7.81
CA LYS A 144 -0.19 4.52 8.48
C LYS A 144 1.08 4.65 7.66
N PHE A 145 2.13 5.12 8.30
CA PHE A 145 3.46 5.15 7.72
C PHE A 145 4.38 4.22 8.51
N ALA A 146 5.02 3.29 7.82
CA ALA A 146 5.85 2.28 8.46
C ALA A 146 7.03 1.85 7.58
N PRO A 147 8.17 1.43 8.19
CA PRO A 147 9.18 0.70 7.47
C PRO A 147 8.64 -0.67 7.03
N VAL A 148 9.11 -1.13 5.88
CA VAL A 148 8.82 -2.47 5.35
C VAL A 148 9.69 -3.48 6.08
N ALA A 149 9.06 -4.55 6.58
CA ALA A 149 9.75 -5.64 7.28
C ALA A 149 10.18 -6.76 6.32
N GLU A 150 9.40 -6.99 5.25
CA GLU A 150 9.65 -8.01 4.24
C GLU A 150 9.19 -7.51 2.88
N SER A 151 9.97 -7.72 1.82
CA SER A 151 9.58 -7.35 0.47
C SER A 151 10.08 -8.36 -0.56
N SER A 152 9.36 -8.43 -1.70
CA SER A 152 9.82 -9.10 -2.91
C SER A 152 9.20 -8.46 -4.14
N GLY A 153 9.78 -8.70 -5.31
CA GLY A 153 9.36 -8.12 -6.57
C GLY A 153 10.52 -7.52 -7.35
N THR A 154 10.29 -6.39 -7.97
CA THR A 154 11.28 -5.73 -8.84
C THR A 154 12.21 -4.77 -8.10
N ASP A 155 11.87 -4.38 -6.86
CA ASP A 155 12.67 -3.46 -6.04
C ASP A 155 12.73 -3.93 -4.58
N GLU A 156 13.70 -3.42 -3.82
CA GLU A 156 13.79 -3.58 -2.37
C GLU A 156 13.01 -2.43 -1.71
N TRP A 157 11.74 -2.66 -1.44
CA TRP A 157 10.85 -1.67 -0.85
C TRP A 157 11.25 -1.37 0.61
N ALA A 158 11.42 -0.09 0.95
CA ALA A 158 11.88 0.33 2.27
C ALA A 158 10.76 0.85 3.17
N TYR A 159 9.75 1.52 2.58
CA TYR A 159 8.65 2.14 3.33
C TYR A 159 7.31 1.86 2.67
N ALA A 160 6.28 1.79 3.51
CA ALA A 160 4.88 1.77 3.13
C ALA A 160 4.15 2.99 3.71
N TYR A 161 3.31 3.63 2.89
CA TYR A 161 2.37 4.65 3.31
C TYR A 161 0.96 4.26 2.87
N GLU A 162 0.18 3.81 3.83
CA GLU A 162 -1.19 3.35 3.67
C GLU A 162 -2.17 4.46 4.02
N CYS A 163 -3.22 4.64 3.23
CA CYS A 163 -4.14 5.77 3.34
C CYS A 163 -5.58 5.37 3.03
N ASP A 164 -6.51 5.87 3.85
CA ASP A 164 -7.93 5.92 3.54
C ASP A 164 -8.36 7.34 3.18
N PHE A 165 -9.04 7.51 2.05
CA PHE A 165 -9.55 8.79 1.58
C PHE A 165 -11.08 8.82 1.56
N ASP A 166 -11.67 10.02 1.64
CA ASP A 166 -13.13 10.23 1.46
C ASP A 166 -13.63 9.56 0.18
N GLU A 167 -12.93 9.79 -0.92
CA GLU A 167 -13.27 9.34 -2.27
C GLU A 167 -12.04 9.31 -3.18
N PRO A 168 -12.06 8.55 -4.30
CA PRO A 168 -10.93 8.48 -5.23
C PRO A 168 -10.48 9.85 -5.74
N MET A 169 -11.41 10.78 -6.00
CA MET A 169 -11.10 12.12 -6.46
C MET A 169 -10.38 12.98 -5.42
N THR A 170 -10.50 12.65 -4.13
CA THR A 170 -9.66 13.28 -3.10
C THR A 170 -8.19 12.90 -3.27
N PHE A 171 -7.90 11.64 -3.54
CA PHE A 171 -6.54 11.18 -3.83
C PHE A 171 -6.00 11.80 -5.13
N LEU A 172 -6.70 11.64 -6.23
CA LEU A 172 -6.25 12.08 -7.55
C LEU A 172 -6.17 13.61 -7.71
N GLY A 173 -6.92 14.35 -6.92
CA GLY A 173 -7.01 15.83 -7.03
C GLY A 173 -6.47 16.55 -5.82
N LYS A 174 -7.26 16.64 -4.75
CA LYS A 174 -6.93 17.44 -3.56
C LYS A 174 -5.62 17.05 -2.89
N TYR A 175 -5.38 15.73 -2.72
CA TYR A 175 -4.15 15.22 -2.13
C TYR A 175 -2.93 15.67 -2.92
N MET A 176 -2.91 15.42 -4.23
CA MET A 176 -1.78 15.78 -5.10
C MET A 176 -1.54 17.29 -5.23
N SER A 177 -2.58 18.11 -5.10
CA SER A 177 -2.51 19.58 -5.23
C SER A 177 -2.44 20.34 -3.91
N THR A 178 -2.52 19.67 -2.77
CA THR A 178 -2.43 20.32 -1.46
C THR A 178 -1.04 20.95 -1.27
N PRO A 179 -0.95 22.20 -0.78
CA PRO A 179 0.34 22.86 -0.52
C PRO A 179 1.27 22.02 0.37
N PHE A 180 0.72 21.29 1.32
CA PHE A 180 1.54 20.43 2.17
C PHE A 180 2.22 19.31 1.36
N HIS A 181 1.47 18.57 0.54
CA HIS A 181 2.03 17.53 -0.33
C HIS A 181 3.09 18.12 -1.26
N PHE A 182 2.73 19.16 -2.01
CA PHE A 182 3.60 19.77 -2.99
C PHE A 182 4.90 20.38 -2.42
N LEU A 183 4.83 21.05 -1.27
CA LEU A 183 5.99 21.76 -0.69
C LEU A 183 6.83 20.89 0.27
N TYR A 184 6.22 19.91 0.93
CA TYR A 184 6.88 19.17 2.00
C TYR A 184 7.13 17.70 1.66
N ILE A 185 6.39 17.10 0.71
CA ILE A 185 6.52 15.68 0.36
C ILE A 185 7.23 15.49 -0.98
N ASP A 186 6.77 16.13 -2.06
CA ASP A 186 7.29 15.90 -3.41
C ASP A 186 8.80 16.09 -3.54
N LYS A 187 9.38 17.00 -2.79
CA LYS A 187 10.82 17.27 -2.78
C LYS A 187 11.69 16.07 -2.41
N PHE A 188 11.16 15.11 -1.66
CA PHE A 188 11.87 13.88 -1.30
C PHE A 188 11.86 12.85 -2.42
N PHE A 189 10.94 12.99 -3.36
CA PHE A 189 10.75 12.11 -4.52
C PHE A 189 11.26 12.70 -5.84
N GLU A 190 11.63 14.00 -5.86
CA GLU A 190 12.04 14.72 -7.07
C GLU A 190 13.56 14.80 -7.17
N PRO A 191 14.19 14.11 -8.15
CA PRO A 191 15.65 14.08 -8.30
C PRO A 191 16.33 15.46 -8.47
N ALA A 192 15.60 16.48 -8.93
CA ALA A 192 16.11 17.83 -9.07
C ALA A 192 16.17 18.59 -7.74
N CYS A 193 15.56 18.09 -6.67
CA CYS A 193 15.56 18.70 -5.35
C CYS A 193 16.77 18.26 -4.52
N GLY A 194 17.37 19.20 -3.79
CA GLY A 194 18.50 18.91 -2.89
C GLY A 194 18.15 18.04 -1.68
N GLU A 195 16.84 17.80 -1.43
CA GLU A 195 16.33 16.95 -0.36
C GLU A 195 15.87 15.57 -0.88
N TRP A 196 16.16 15.22 -2.12
CA TRP A 196 15.76 13.96 -2.73
C TRP A 196 16.36 12.74 -2.03
N VAL A 197 15.52 11.81 -1.59
CA VAL A 197 15.90 10.57 -0.89
C VAL A 197 15.24 9.30 -1.42
N ALA A 198 14.02 9.39 -1.97
CA ALA A 198 13.29 8.23 -2.48
C ALA A 198 13.68 7.90 -3.93
N ASN A 199 13.74 6.61 -4.27
CA ASN A 199 13.83 6.21 -5.67
C ASN A 199 12.59 6.68 -6.46
N PRO A 200 12.73 7.01 -7.75
CA PRO A 200 11.61 7.41 -8.59
C PRO A 200 10.66 6.25 -8.91
N ASN A 201 11.08 5.00 -8.70
CA ASN A 201 10.21 3.85 -8.81
C ASN A 201 9.28 3.83 -7.61
N LEU A 202 7.99 3.94 -7.89
CA LEU A 202 6.92 3.91 -6.90
C LEU A 202 5.94 2.82 -7.25
N CYS A 203 5.39 2.16 -6.23
CA CYS A 203 4.22 1.32 -6.37
C CYS A 203 3.09 1.95 -5.54
N THR A 204 2.01 2.32 -6.19
CA THR A 204 0.94 3.09 -5.55
C THR A 204 -0.46 2.71 -6.05
N PRO A 205 -0.84 1.44 -5.95
CA PRO A 205 -2.18 1.00 -6.28
C PRO A 205 -3.22 1.65 -5.36
N TYR A 206 -4.41 1.91 -5.88
CA TYR A 206 -5.55 2.39 -5.11
C TYR A 206 -6.84 1.76 -5.62
N LEU A 207 -7.78 1.55 -4.72
CA LEU A 207 -9.02 0.85 -5.02
C LEU A 207 -10.20 1.38 -4.22
N ALA A 208 -11.41 0.98 -4.65
CA ALA A 208 -12.63 1.27 -3.93
C ALA A 208 -12.73 0.41 -2.66
N GLN A 209 -13.31 0.97 -1.61
CA GLN A 209 -13.67 0.24 -0.39
C GLN A 209 -15.04 0.71 0.11
N GLU A 210 -15.69 -0.13 0.90
CA GLU A 210 -16.99 0.21 1.52
C GLU A 210 -16.83 0.86 2.90
N LYS A 211 -15.72 0.53 3.59
CA LYS A 211 -15.37 1.01 4.93
C LYS A 211 -13.87 1.27 5.01
N PRO A 212 -13.44 2.16 5.91
CA PRO A 212 -12.00 2.40 6.12
C PRO A 212 -11.27 1.12 6.52
N PHE A 213 -10.33 0.68 5.70
CA PHE A 213 -9.56 -0.55 5.96
C PHE A 213 -8.71 -0.41 7.22
N LEU A 214 -8.02 0.73 7.40
CA LEU A 214 -7.20 0.99 8.57
C LEU A 214 -7.97 0.96 9.91
N ALA A 215 -9.27 1.27 9.88
CA ALA A 215 -10.12 1.21 11.09
C ALA A 215 -10.66 -0.20 11.41
N SER A 216 -10.44 -1.18 10.54
CA SER A 216 -10.95 -2.55 10.73
C SER A 216 -10.21 -3.34 11.83
N PHE A 217 -9.17 -2.75 12.41
CA PHE A 217 -8.32 -3.37 13.43
C PHE A 217 -8.57 -2.86 14.86
N GLU A 218 -9.60 -2.05 15.08
CA GLU A 218 -10.00 -1.56 16.40
C GLU A 218 -11.10 -2.38 17.09
#